data_2b2cc1320b874f39c3855ba6bc6ad100
#
_entry.id   2b2cc1320b874f39c3855ba6bc6ad100
#
_cell.length_a   1.000
_cell.length_b   1.000
_cell.length_c   1.000
_cell.angle_alpha   90.00
_cell.angle_beta   90.00
_cell.angle_gamma   90.00
#
_symmetry.space_group_name_H-M   'P 1'
#
loop_
_entity.id
_entity.type
_entity.pdbx_description
1 polymer ?
#
loop_
_entity_poly.entity_id
_entity_poly.type
_entity_poly.pdbx_seq_one_letter_code
_entity_poly.pdbx_strand_id
1 'polypeptide(L)'
;MKTYNDLYLSTRKTLRLAGVVSHDLEARLIVSYASGKTREELLTCSRVFLTNSKILNNVDEIIKRRLNGEPIAYIVGEWEFFGLPIAVNESVMIPRTDTEILTEQAINLLKNRPTPTRVLDLCAGSGCIGLAIAANIPGCRVVLADISERALSICRTNMLRNRLTRNVTALEVDVMENPPALLGIFDIIVCNPPYIPRSDISLLDVSVRDYEPLEALDGGPDGLYFFRAITSNWTCLLKDNGIMLFECGIGQAKDVKDIMEEAGFNNISIYHDRQGIERVVSGHIK
;
A
#
# COMPACT_ATOMS: atom_id res chain seq x y z
N MET A 1 -25.45 -29.53 13.33
CA MET A 1 -24.23 -29.28 12.54
C MET A 1 -24.39 -27.95 11.82
N LYS A 2 -23.34 -27.09 11.75
CA LYS A 2 -23.39 -25.82 11.01
C LYS A 2 -22.86 -26.04 9.58
N THR A 3 -23.43 -25.35 8.61
CA THR A 3 -22.87 -25.26 7.25
C THR A 3 -21.85 -24.13 7.14
N TYR A 4 -21.10 -24.06 6.05
CA TYR A 4 -20.20 -22.90 5.77
C TYR A 4 -21.00 -21.60 5.66
N ASN A 5 -22.23 -21.65 5.12
CA ASN A 5 -23.11 -20.49 5.08
C ASN A 5 -23.57 -20.04 6.48
N ASP A 6 -23.92 -20.99 7.37
CA ASP A 6 -24.29 -20.67 8.76
C ASP A 6 -23.10 -20.02 9.48
N LEU A 7 -21.88 -20.51 9.25
CA LEU A 7 -20.66 -19.94 9.83
C LEU A 7 -20.45 -18.50 9.33
N TYR A 8 -20.53 -18.28 8.01
CA TYR A 8 -20.44 -16.94 7.44
C TYR A 8 -21.48 -15.99 8.02
N LEU A 9 -22.76 -16.40 8.05
CA LEU A 9 -23.84 -15.56 8.56
C LEU A 9 -23.68 -15.23 10.04
N SER A 10 -23.22 -16.20 10.86
CA SER A 10 -22.96 -15.97 12.28
C SER A 10 -21.78 -15.02 12.48
N THR A 11 -20.68 -15.20 11.76
CA THR A 11 -19.49 -14.31 11.78
C THR A 11 -19.87 -12.89 11.38
N ARG A 12 -20.56 -12.73 10.26
CA ARG A 12 -21.06 -11.44 9.78
C ARG A 12 -21.93 -10.73 10.82
N LYS A 13 -22.85 -11.47 11.46
CA LYS A 13 -23.72 -10.92 12.51
C LYS A 13 -22.90 -10.42 13.70
N THR A 14 -21.92 -11.19 14.15
CA THR A 14 -21.04 -10.81 15.26
C THR A 14 -20.27 -9.53 14.96
N LEU A 15 -19.61 -9.45 13.80
CA LEU A 15 -18.87 -8.26 13.38
C LEU A 15 -19.77 -7.03 13.24
N ARG A 16 -20.96 -7.20 12.65
CA ARG A 16 -21.94 -6.11 12.52
C ARG A 16 -22.41 -5.57 13.87
N LEU A 17 -22.70 -6.44 14.82
CA LEU A 17 -23.12 -6.05 16.18
C LEU A 17 -22.00 -5.35 16.94
N ALA A 18 -20.75 -5.64 16.62
CA ALA A 18 -19.56 -4.96 17.15
C ALA A 18 -19.23 -3.65 16.42
N GLY A 19 -20.01 -3.22 15.41
CA GLY A 19 -19.81 -1.96 14.71
C GLY A 19 -18.79 -2.00 13.57
N VAL A 20 -18.31 -3.19 13.16
CA VAL A 20 -17.37 -3.31 12.03
C VAL A 20 -18.08 -2.94 10.73
N VAL A 21 -17.61 -1.87 10.06
CA VAL A 21 -18.23 -1.32 8.85
C VAL A 21 -18.19 -2.33 7.70
N SER A 22 -17.03 -2.94 7.46
CA SER A 22 -16.80 -3.91 6.39
C SER A 22 -17.17 -5.36 6.76
N HIS A 23 -18.13 -5.54 7.66
CA HIS A 23 -18.51 -6.84 8.25
C HIS A 23 -18.82 -7.93 7.21
N ASP A 24 -19.36 -7.60 6.04
CA ASP A 24 -19.65 -8.56 4.98
C ASP A 24 -18.37 -9.11 4.33
N LEU A 25 -17.45 -8.21 3.99
CA LEU A 25 -16.13 -8.55 3.42
C LEU A 25 -15.30 -9.33 4.45
N GLU A 26 -15.16 -8.77 5.65
CA GLU A 26 -14.34 -9.37 6.71
C GLU A 26 -14.83 -10.76 7.12
N ALA A 27 -16.16 -10.99 7.21
CA ALA A 27 -16.70 -12.30 7.51
C ALA A 27 -16.32 -13.35 6.44
N ARG A 28 -16.27 -12.95 5.16
CA ARG A 28 -15.83 -13.84 4.08
C ARG A 28 -14.36 -14.16 4.20
N LEU A 29 -13.51 -13.15 4.43
CA LEU A 29 -12.08 -13.33 4.63
C LEU A 29 -11.79 -14.25 5.81
N ILE A 30 -12.47 -14.05 6.95
CA ILE A 30 -12.31 -14.87 8.16
C ILE A 30 -12.65 -16.34 7.88
N VAL A 31 -13.80 -16.60 7.26
CA VAL A 31 -14.22 -17.97 6.98
C VAL A 31 -13.31 -18.62 5.92
N SER A 32 -12.89 -17.87 4.92
CA SER A 32 -11.93 -18.31 3.90
C SER A 32 -10.61 -18.72 4.56
N TYR A 33 -10.00 -17.84 5.32
CA TYR A 33 -8.73 -18.06 5.98
C TYR A 33 -8.81 -19.22 6.99
N ALA A 34 -9.82 -19.25 7.86
CA ALA A 34 -9.98 -20.30 8.88
C ALA A 34 -10.24 -21.68 8.28
N SER A 35 -10.84 -21.76 7.09
CA SER A 35 -11.15 -23.03 6.42
C SER A 35 -10.12 -23.46 5.39
N GLY A 36 -9.18 -22.57 5.00
CA GLY A 36 -8.22 -22.79 3.91
C GLY A 36 -8.91 -22.84 2.52
N LYS A 37 -10.11 -22.30 2.38
CA LYS A 37 -10.90 -22.34 1.14
C LYS A 37 -10.88 -20.98 0.45
N THR A 38 -10.82 -21.00 -0.88
CA THR A 38 -11.00 -19.77 -1.68
C THR A 38 -12.45 -19.26 -1.59
N ARG A 39 -12.65 -18.02 -2.04
CA ARG A 39 -13.98 -17.42 -2.12
C ARG A 39 -14.94 -18.24 -3.00
N GLU A 40 -14.46 -18.72 -4.15
CA GLU A 40 -15.21 -19.54 -5.10
C GLU A 40 -15.59 -20.89 -4.48
N GLU A 41 -14.64 -21.53 -3.78
CA GLU A 41 -14.90 -22.78 -3.07
C GLU A 41 -15.93 -22.59 -1.95
N LEU A 42 -15.90 -21.47 -1.22
CA LEU A 42 -16.91 -21.18 -0.20
C LEU A 42 -18.31 -20.99 -0.80
N LEU A 43 -18.42 -20.40 -1.98
CA LEU A 43 -19.70 -20.27 -2.68
C LEU A 43 -20.26 -21.64 -3.08
N THR A 44 -19.41 -22.51 -3.63
CA THR A 44 -19.82 -23.86 -4.08
C THR A 44 -20.16 -24.78 -2.92
N CYS A 45 -19.44 -24.72 -1.81
CA CYS A 45 -19.66 -25.56 -0.62
C CYS A 45 -20.53 -24.90 0.45
N SER A 46 -21.22 -23.80 0.14
CA SER A 46 -22.00 -23.01 1.11
C SER A 46 -22.98 -23.83 1.97
N ARG A 47 -23.62 -24.85 1.38
CA ARG A 47 -24.58 -25.77 2.03
C ARG A 47 -23.93 -27.02 2.62
N VAL A 48 -22.63 -27.19 2.46
CA VAL A 48 -21.89 -28.34 3.02
C VAL A 48 -21.73 -28.15 4.53
N PHE A 49 -21.95 -29.22 5.29
CA PHE A 49 -21.75 -29.22 6.75
C PHE A 49 -20.26 -29.20 7.11
N LEU A 50 -19.94 -28.45 8.13
CA LEU A 50 -18.59 -28.40 8.71
C LEU A 50 -18.29 -29.74 9.40
N THR A 51 -17.26 -30.41 8.92
CA THR A 51 -16.78 -31.69 9.49
C THR A 51 -15.62 -31.50 10.45
N ASN A 52 -14.94 -30.35 10.41
CA ASN A 52 -13.76 -30.05 11.23
C ASN A 52 -14.09 -28.96 12.26
N SER A 53 -14.14 -29.34 13.53
CA SER A 53 -14.39 -28.41 14.65
C SER A 53 -13.30 -27.36 14.82
N LYS A 54 -12.05 -27.62 14.34
CA LYS A 54 -10.96 -26.64 14.39
C LYS A 54 -11.29 -25.35 13.62
N ILE A 55 -12.08 -25.44 12.55
CA ILE A 55 -12.51 -24.26 11.78
C ILE A 55 -13.31 -23.31 12.66
N LEU A 56 -14.22 -23.82 13.50
CA LEU A 56 -15.01 -22.98 14.40
C LEU A 56 -14.12 -22.27 15.43
N ASN A 57 -13.20 -22.99 16.05
CA ASN A 57 -12.28 -22.40 17.02
C ASN A 57 -11.38 -21.34 16.38
N ASN A 58 -10.87 -21.60 15.16
CA ASN A 58 -10.08 -20.62 14.42
C ASN A 58 -10.89 -19.34 14.12
N VAL A 59 -12.14 -19.49 13.68
CA VAL A 59 -13.02 -18.33 13.44
C VAL A 59 -13.25 -17.52 14.70
N ASP A 60 -13.53 -18.18 15.82
CA ASP A 60 -13.75 -17.50 17.11
C ASP A 60 -12.48 -16.77 17.59
N GLU A 61 -11.30 -17.34 17.39
CA GLU A 61 -10.02 -16.70 17.72
C GLU A 61 -9.76 -15.49 16.84
N ILE A 62 -9.98 -15.60 15.53
CA ILE A 62 -9.83 -14.48 14.58
C ILE A 62 -10.78 -13.35 14.92
N ILE A 63 -12.05 -13.65 15.20
CA ILE A 63 -13.03 -12.65 15.62
C ILE A 63 -12.55 -11.93 16.89
N LYS A 64 -12.02 -12.66 17.87
CA LYS A 64 -11.51 -12.07 19.10
C LYS A 64 -10.33 -11.11 18.83
N ARG A 65 -9.36 -11.50 18.01
CA ARG A 65 -8.26 -10.64 17.59
C ARG A 65 -8.76 -9.38 16.89
N ARG A 66 -9.68 -9.56 15.93
CA ARG A 66 -10.26 -8.45 15.16
C ARG A 66 -11.03 -7.46 16.05
N LEU A 67 -11.80 -7.95 17.01
CA LEU A 67 -12.57 -7.10 17.94
C LEU A 67 -11.66 -6.41 18.99
N ASN A 68 -10.45 -6.89 19.19
CA ASN A 68 -9.40 -6.20 19.97
C ASN A 68 -8.70 -5.10 19.16
N GLY A 69 -9.10 -4.84 17.91
CA GLY A 69 -8.57 -3.77 17.06
C GLY A 69 -7.58 -4.24 16.00
N GLU A 70 -7.12 -5.50 16.02
CA GLU A 70 -6.15 -6.00 15.04
C GLU A 70 -6.73 -5.95 13.61
N PRO A 71 -6.01 -5.37 12.62
CA PRO A 71 -6.48 -5.30 11.24
C PRO A 71 -6.69 -6.67 10.64
N ILE A 72 -7.80 -6.86 9.91
CA ILE A 72 -8.08 -8.15 9.27
C ILE A 72 -6.98 -8.54 8.27
N ALA A 73 -6.37 -7.58 7.59
CA ALA A 73 -5.28 -7.81 6.65
C ALA A 73 -4.07 -8.48 7.33
N TYR A 74 -3.71 -8.06 8.55
CA TYR A 74 -2.61 -8.69 9.29
C TYR A 74 -2.99 -10.07 9.83
N ILE A 75 -4.24 -10.25 10.24
CA ILE A 75 -4.72 -11.56 10.70
C ILE A 75 -4.65 -12.60 9.58
N VAL A 76 -5.04 -12.23 8.35
CA VAL A 76 -4.99 -13.14 7.19
C VAL A 76 -3.64 -13.15 6.50
N GLY A 77 -2.77 -12.16 6.75
CA GLY A 77 -1.43 -12.04 6.19
C GLY A 77 -1.40 -11.64 4.70
N GLU A 78 -2.54 -11.19 4.16
CA GLU A 78 -2.69 -10.86 2.75
C GLU A 78 -3.70 -9.75 2.55
N TRP A 79 -3.43 -8.87 1.56
CA TRP A 79 -4.36 -7.86 1.07
C TRP A 79 -4.31 -7.77 -0.45
N GLU A 80 -5.40 -7.40 -1.08
CA GLU A 80 -5.42 -7.15 -2.53
C GLU A 80 -5.08 -5.69 -2.79
N PHE A 81 -4.19 -5.42 -3.76
CA PHE A 81 -3.91 -4.09 -4.26
C PHE A 81 -3.75 -4.13 -5.78
N PHE A 82 -4.52 -3.33 -6.47
CA PHE A 82 -4.48 -3.21 -7.95
C PHE A 82 -4.55 -4.57 -8.67
N GLY A 83 -5.35 -5.50 -8.16
CA GLY A 83 -5.50 -6.86 -8.66
C GLY A 83 -4.37 -7.83 -8.27
N LEU A 84 -3.38 -7.41 -7.50
CA LEU A 84 -2.28 -8.24 -7.04
C LEU A 84 -2.50 -8.71 -5.58
N PRO A 85 -2.22 -9.99 -5.26
CA PRO A 85 -2.15 -10.46 -3.88
C PRO A 85 -0.86 -9.97 -3.22
N ILE A 86 -0.99 -9.14 -2.20
CA ILE A 86 0.11 -8.53 -1.45
C ILE A 86 0.17 -9.13 -0.05
N ALA A 87 1.26 -9.79 0.31
CA ALA A 87 1.54 -10.18 1.68
C ALA A 87 1.76 -8.93 2.54
N VAL A 88 1.17 -8.92 3.73
CA VAL A 88 1.28 -7.83 4.69
C VAL A 88 1.40 -8.37 6.11
N ASN A 89 2.09 -7.64 6.97
CA ASN A 89 2.15 -7.84 8.42
C ASN A 89 2.44 -6.49 9.10
N GLU A 90 2.66 -6.50 10.40
CA GLU A 90 2.95 -5.33 11.22
C GLU A 90 4.22 -4.55 10.83
N SER A 91 5.00 -5.05 9.88
CA SER A 91 6.21 -4.36 9.39
C SER A 91 5.93 -3.39 8.24
N VAL A 92 4.71 -3.36 7.68
CA VAL A 92 4.35 -2.53 6.54
C VAL A 92 2.94 -1.96 6.69
N MET A 93 2.72 -0.75 6.20
CA MET A 93 1.39 -0.20 6.08
C MET A 93 0.52 -1.08 5.18
N ILE A 94 -0.74 -1.28 5.56
CA ILE A 94 -1.71 -2.00 4.72
C ILE A 94 -2.05 -1.12 3.50
N PRO A 95 -1.90 -1.63 2.26
CA PRO A 95 -2.21 -0.87 1.05
C PRO A 95 -3.63 -0.30 1.07
N ARG A 96 -3.77 0.99 0.76
CA ARG A 96 -5.06 1.70 0.74
C ARG A 96 -5.58 1.81 -0.68
N THR A 97 -6.90 1.83 -0.81
CA THR A 97 -7.55 2.04 -2.11
C THR A 97 -7.19 3.41 -2.72
N ASP A 98 -6.97 4.43 -1.88
CA ASP A 98 -6.58 5.77 -2.34
C ASP A 98 -5.19 5.76 -3.00
N THR A 99 -4.28 4.88 -2.55
CA THR A 99 -2.94 4.67 -3.15
C THR A 99 -3.01 4.10 -4.57
N GLU A 100 -4.13 3.46 -4.95
CA GLU A 100 -4.32 2.99 -6.33
C GLU A 100 -4.32 4.14 -7.34
N ILE A 101 -4.69 5.35 -6.92
CA ILE A 101 -4.68 6.55 -7.79
C ILE A 101 -3.25 6.91 -8.17
N LEU A 102 -2.32 6.91 -7.21
CA LEU A 102 -0.89 7.12 -7.49
C LEU A 102 -0.38 6.10 -8.51
N THR A 103 -0.71 4.84 -8.30
CA THR A 103 -0.33 3.74 -9.20
C THR A 103 -0.93 3.91 -10.60
N GLU A 104 -2.21 4.24 -10.70
CA GLU A 104 -2.91 4.46 -11.97
C GLU A 104 -2.29 5.62 -12.75
N GLN A 105 -2.01 6.75 -12.09
CA GLN A 105 -1.38 7.90 -12.75
C GLN A 105 0.05 7.57 -13.22
N ALA A 106 0.85 6.88 -12.41
CA ALA A 106 2.18 6.44 -12.81
C ALA A 106 2.12 5.52 -14.05
N ILE A 107 1.21 4.55 -14.07
CA ILE A 107 0.98 3.66 -15.22
C ILE A 107 0.57 4.47 -16.46
N ASN A 108 -0.36 5.42 -16.33
CA ASN A 108 -0.83 6.21 -17.46
C ASN A 108 0.29 7.08 -18.06
N LEU A 109 1.14 7.67 -17.22
CA LEU A 109 2.29 8.46 -17.64
C LEU A 109 3.40 7.62 -18.31
N LEU A 110 3.50 6.34 -17.95
CA LEU A 110 4.50 5.40 -18.51
C LEU A 110 4.07 4.75 -19.82
N LYS A 111 2.75 4.55 -20.05
CA LYS A 111 2.23 3.82 -21.22
C LYS A 111 2.76 4.31 -22.57
N ASN A 112 3.06 5.59 -22.68
CA ASN A 112 3.51 6.23 -23.94
C ASN A 112 5.03 6.50 -23.95
N ARG A 113 5.78 6.03 -22.94
CA ARG A 113 7.23 6.22 -22.90
C ARG A 113 7.96 5.08 -23.61
N PRO A 114 9.11 5.35 -24.27
CA PRO A 114 9.93 4.30 -24.87
C PRO A 114 10.45 3.34 -23.78
N THR A 115 10.41 2.05 -24.08
CA THR A 115 10.95 1.01 -23.20
C THR A 115 12.44 0.77 -23.46
N PRO A 116 13.23 0.35 -22.46
CA PRO A 116 12.84 0.08 -21.09
C PRO A 116 12.70 1.36 -20.26
N THR A 117 11.62 1.46 -19.51
CA THR A 117 11.43 2.52 -18.50
C THR A 117 11.98 2.09 -17.15
N ARG A 118 12.45 3.06 -16.35
CA ARG A 118 12.93 2.83 -14.99
C ARG A 118 12.10 3.60 -14.00
N VAL A 119 11.63 2.91 -12.96
CA VAL A 119 10.80 3.46 -11.88
C VAL A 119 11.52 3.28 -10.55
N LEU A 120 11.48 4.29 -9.72
CA LEU A 120 11.90 4.25 -8.33
C LEU A 120 10.66 4.44 -7.46
N ASP A 121 10.38 3.49 -6.59
CA ASP A 121 9.31 3.52 -5.59
C ASP A 121 9.97 3.76 -4.23
N LEU A 122 9.87 5.01 -3.72
CA LEU A 122 10.43 5.44 -2.44
C LEU A 122 9.42 5.23 -1.32
N CYS A 123 9.89 4.86 -0.13
CA CYS A 123 9.04 4.47 1.01
C CYS A 123 8.11 3.31 0.61
N ALA A 124 8.68 2.29 -0.04
CA ALA A 124 7.93 1.27 -0.76
C ALA A 124 7.04 0.39 0.13
N GLY A 125 7.33 0.27 1.43
CA GLY A 125 6.55 -0.52 2.38
C GLY A 125 6.41 -1.98 1.95
N SER A 126 5.20 -2.39 1.57
CA SER A 126 4.92 -3.73 1.02
C SER A 126 5.38 -3.91 -0.44
N GLY A 127 5.79 -2.83 -1.11
CA GLY A 127 6.13 -2.79 -2.53
C GLY A 127 4.93 -2.73 -3.46
N CYS A 128 3.73 -2.52 -2.96
CA CYS A 128 2.48 -2.64 -3.71
C CYS A 128 2.42 -1.72 -4.94
N ILE A 129 2.90 -0.47 -4.83
CA ILE A 129 2.89 0.52 -5.92
C ILE A 129 3.82 0.05 -7.05
N GLY A 130 5.11 -0.16 -6.73
CA GLY A 130 6.10 -0.55 -7.73
C GLY A 130 5.81 -1.90 -8.36
N LEU A 131 5.28 -2.86 -7.60
CA LEU A 131 4.86 -4.16 -8.12
C LEU A 131 3.68 -4.04 -9.08
N ALA A 132 2.68 -3.21 -8.75
CA ALA A 132 1.55 -2.97 -9.63
C ALA A 132 1.99 -2.28 -10.94
N ILE A 133 2.92 -1.32 -10.87
CA ILE A 133 3.51 -0.69 -12.06
C ILE A 133 4.24 -1.75 -12.90
N ALA A 134 5.10 -2.58 -12.29
CA ALA A 134 5.86 -3.60 -13.00
C ALA A 134 4.97 -4.65 -13.68
N ALA A 135 3.83 -4.99 -13.06
CA ALA A 135 2.86 -5.94 -13.62
C ALA A 135 2.09 -5.37 -14.84
N ASN A 136 1.90 -4.04 -14.88
CA ASN A 136 1.07 -3.38 -15.90
C ASN A 136 1.87 -2.74 -17.04
N ILE A 137 3.19 -2.53 -16.87
CA ILE A 137 4.06 -1.91 -17.88
C ILE A 137 5.13 -2.92 -18.33
N PRO A 138 4.94 -3.61 -19.46
CA PRO A 138 5.93 -4.55 -19.99
C PRO A 138 7.29 -3.90 -20.24
N GLY A 139 8.37 -4.55 -19.76
CA GLY A 139 9.74 -4.04 -19.91
C GLY A 139 10.14 -2.95 -18.91
N CYS A 140 9.26 -2.56 -18.00
CA CYS A 140 9.58 -1.66 -16.90
C CYS A 140 10.53 -2.33 -15.90
N ARG A 141 11.51 -1.58 -15.41
CA ARG A 141 12.41 -1.98 -14.32
C ARG A 141 12.13 -1.10 -13.10
N VAL A 142 11.82 -1.74 -11.99
CA VAL A 142 11.43 -1.06 -10.76
C VAL A 142 12.43 -1.31 -9.65
N VAL A 143 12.79 -0.26 -8.92
CA VAL A 143 13.51 -0.35 -7.65
C VAL A 143 12.53 0.02 -6.54
N LEU A 144 12.30 -0.91 -5.62
CA LEU A 144 11.56 -0.69 -4.38
C LEU A 144 12.57 -0.28 -3.31
N ALA A 145 12.42 0.92 -2.78
CA ALA A 145 13.38 1.50 -1.85
C ALA A 145 12.68 1.85 -0.52
N ASP A 146 13.22 1.32 0.57
CA ASP A 146 12.70 1.55 1.92
C ASP A 146 13.84 1.55 2.93
N ILE A 147 13.68 2.22 4.06
CA ILE A 147 14.65 2.22 5.15
C ILE A 147 14.55 0.95 6.00
N SER A 148 13.37 0.33 6.03
CA SER A 148 13.07 -0.81 6.88
C SER A 148 13.41 -2.13 6.20
N GLU A 149 14.45 -2.84 6.67
CA GLU A 149 14.76 -4.18 6.17
C GLU A 149 13.60 -5.16 6.39
N ARG A 150 12.76 -4.94 7.40
CA ARG A 150 11.54 -5.73 7.62
C ARG A 150 10.55 -5.50 6.49
N ALA A 151 10.34 -4.26 6.08
CA ALA A 151 9.50 -3.92 4.92
C ALA A 151 10.08 -4.51 3.63
N LEU A 152 11.39 -4.40 3.41
CA LEU A 152 12.06 -4.99 2.26
C LEU A 152 11.96 -6.52 2.20
N SER A 153 11.90 -7.20 3.35
CA SER A 153 11.62 -8.63 3.42
C SER A 153 10.21 -8.96 2.87
N ILE A 154 9.21 -8.13 3.19
CA ILE A 154 7.86 -8.24 2.62
C ILE A 154 7.86 -7.90 1.12
N CYS A 155 8.57 -6.85 0.69
CA CYS A 155 8.78 -6.56 -0.73
C CYS A 155 9.30 -7.79 -1.49
N ARG A 156 10.36 -8.43 -1.01
CA ARG A 156 10.94 -9.63 -1.65
C ARG A 156 9.95 -10.79 -1.70
N THR A 157 9.16 -10.99 -0.65
CA THR A 157 8.07 -11.99 -0.62
C THR A 157 7.03 -11.67 -1.70
N ASN A 158 6.63 -10.42 -1.84
CA ASN A 158 5.66 -9.97 -2.82
C ASN A 158 6.19 -10.03 -4.26
N MET A 159 7.47 -9.73 -4.47
CA MET A 159 8.15 -9.91 -5.76
C MET A 159 8.11 -11.38 -6.22
N LEU A 160 8.41 -12.33 -5.32
CA LEU A 160 8.35 -13.77 -5.59
C LEU A 160 6.91 -14.23 -5.87
N ARG A 161 5.98 -13.84 -5.01
CA ARG A 161 4.56 -14.20 -5.10
C ARG A 161 3.94 -13.78 -6.43
N ASN A 162 4.25 -12.58 -6.89
CA ASN A 162 3.74 -12.01 -8.13
C ASN A 162 4.63 -12.31 -9.36
N ARG A 163 5.70 -13.10 -9.21
CA ARG A 163 6.64 -13.51 -10.28
C ARG A 163 7.33 -12.33 -10.98
N LEU A 164 7.63 -11.27 -10.23
CA LEU A 164 8.21 -10.02 -10.75
C LEU A 164 9.72 -9.87 -10.46
N THR A 165 10.39 -10.88 -9.93
CA THR A 165 11.80 -10.85 -9.53
C THR A 165 12.80 -10.55 -10.65
N ARG A 166 12.39 -10.66 -11.91
CA ARG A 166 13.24 -10.34 -13.07
C ARG A 166 13.31 -8.84 -13.33
N ASN A 167 12.27 -8.10 -12.98
CA ASN A 167 12.09 -6.70 -13.34
C ASN A 167 12.08 -5.77 -12.13
N VAL A 168 12.00 -6.33 -10.92
CA VAL A 168 11.90 -5.58 -9.67
C VAL A 168 13.05 -5.96 -8.75
N THR A 169 13.66 -4.97 -8.12
CA THR A 169 14.70 -5.13 -7.09
C THR A 169 14.28 -4.37 -5.84
N ALA A 170 14.73 -4.82 -4.67
CA ALA A 170 14.48 -4.17 -3.39
C ALA A 170 15.82 -3.69 -2.80
N LEU A 171 15.88 -2.44 -2.33
CA LEU A 171 17.08 -1.78 -1.85
C LEU A 171 16.80 -1.00 -0.57
N GLU A 172 17.67 -1.16 0.43
CA GLU A 172 17.64 -0.36 1.65
C GLU A 172 18.22 1.02 1.38
N VAL A 173 17.42 2.06 1.65
CA VAL A 173 17.83 3.47 1.55
C VAL A 173 17.11 4.32 2.59
N ASP A 174 17.79 5.32 3.12
CA ASP A 174 17.17 6.40 3.87
C ASP A 174 16.88 7.57 2.92
N VAL A 175 15.61 7.91 2.73
CA VAL A 175 15.21 9.03 1.86
C VAL A 175 15.63 10.40 2.41
N MET A 176 16.01 10.48 3.68
CA MET A 176 16.56 11.68 4.29
C MET A 176 18.00 11.94 3.86
N GLU A 177 18.71 10.91 3.42
CA GLU A 177 20.08 10.99 2.94
C GLU A 177 20.14 11.21 1.42
N ASN A 178 21.35 11.53 0.92
CA ASN A 178 21.56 11.60 -0.51
C ASN A 178 21.49 10.20 -1.15
N PRO A 179 20.93 10.09 -2.36
CA PRO A 179 20.80 8.79 -3.02
C PRO A 179 22.17 8.16 -3.30
N PRO A 180 22.27 6.82 -3.22
CA PRO A 180 23.49 6.10 -3.61
C PRO A 180 23.84 6.35 -5.08
N ALA A 181 25.11 6.71 -5.35
CA ALA A 181 25.59 7.08 -6.70
C ALA A 181 25.37 5.98 -7.77
N LEU A 182 25.27 4.72 -7.37
CA LEU A 182 25.09 3.58 -8.29
C LEU A 182 23.63 3.32 -8.68
N LEU A 183 22.64 4.02 -8.12
CA LEU A 183 21.23 3.84 -8.47
C LEU A 183 20.93 4.19 -9.94
N GLY A 184 21.68 5.13 -10.53
CA GLY A 184 21.43 5.65 -11.87
C GLY A 184 20.18 6.53 -11.91
N ILE A 185 19.66 6.80 -13.11
CA ILE A 185 18.56 7.74 -13.35
C ILE A 185 17.26 7.03 -13.72
N PHE A 186 16.11 7.65 -13.43
CA PHE A 186 14.77 7.10 -13.55
C PHE A 186 13.88 7.97 -14.44
N ASP A 187 12.93 7.32 -15.09
CA ASP A 187 11.87 8.01 -15.85
C ASP A 187 10.79 8.57 -14.93
N ILE A 188 10.54 7.85 -13.84
CA ILE A 188 9.54 8.21 -12.83
C ILE A 188 10.06 7.84 -11.43
N ILE A 189 9.80 8.73 -10.47
CA ILE A 189 9.89 8.46 -9.04
C ILE A 189 8.47 8.54 -8.48
N VAL A 190 8.02 7.50 -7.81
CA VAL A 190 6.76 7.46 -7.07
C VAL A 190 7.04 7.35 -5.59
N CYS A 191 6.21 7.97 -4.76
CA CYS A 191 6.37 7.88 -3.32
C CYS A 191 5.03 8.07 -2.62
N ASN A 192 4.73 7.17 -1.69
CA ASN A 192 3.74 7.39 -0.65
C ASN A 192 4.49 7.53 0.68
N PRO A 193 5.00 8.71 1.02
CA PRO A 193 5.81 8.92 2.21
C PRO A 193 4.92 8.99 3.46
N PRO A 194 5.48 8.85 4.66
CA PRO A 194 4.78 9.22 5.89
C PRO A 194 4.39 10.70 5.85
N TYR A 195 3.10 11.00 6.01
CA TYR A 195 2.55 12.36 5.84
C TYR A 195 1.64 12.82 6.97
N ILE A 196 1.43 12.00 8.01
CA ILE A 196 0.55 12.38 9.12
C ILE A 196 1.32 13.30 10.07
N PRO A 197 0.80 14.50 10.38
CA PRO A 197 1.41 15.33 11.40
C PRO A 197 1.52 14.57 12.74
N ARG A 198 2.67 14.68 13.39
CA ARG A 198 2.94 13.91 14.62
C ARG A 198 1.87 14.10 15.70
N SER A 199 1.31 15.32 15.81
CA SER A 199 0.21 15.63 16.75
C SER A 199 -1.05 14.79 16.48
N ASP A 200 -1.29 14.40 15.24
CA ASP A 200 -2.53 13.79 14.79
C ASP A 200 -2.52 12.25 14.88
N ILE A 201 -1.32 11.66 15.09
CA ILE A 201 -1.16 10.22 15.22
C ILE A 201 -2.03 9.64 16.34
N SER A 202 -2.16 10.35 17.46
CA SER A 202 -3.00 9.94 18.59
C SER A 202 -4.50 9.91 18.27
N LEU A 203 -4.92 10.58 17.20
CA LEU A 203 -6.32 10.68 16.76
C LEU A 203 -6.70 9.58 15.75
N LEU A 204 -5.73 8.80 15.27
CA LEU A 204 -5.96 7.73 14.32
C LEU A 204 -6.79 6.60 14.92
N ASP A 205 -7.48 5.87 14.04
CA ASP A 205 -8.15 4.63 14.43
C ASP A 205 -7.18 3.67 15.13
N VAL A 206 -7.66 2.95 16.13
CA VAL A 206 -6.87 1.98 16.91
C VAL A 206 -6.17 0.97 16.00
N SER A 207 -6.84 0.52 14.95
CA SER A 207 -6.28 -0.46 14.01
C SER A 207 -5.09 0.06 13.21
N VAL A 208 -4.99 1.37 13.05
CA VAL A 208 -3.84 2.04 12.41
C VAL A 208 -2.78 2.38 13.45
N ARG A 209 -3.18 3.16 14.45
CA ARG A 209 -2.28 3.72 15.47
C ARG A 209 -1.49 2.68 16.24
N ASP A 210 -2.15 1.57 16.65
CA ASP A 210 -1.57 0.59 17.57
C ASP A 210 -0.99 -0.64 16.84
N TYR A 211 -1.23 -0.78 15.53
CA TYR A 211 -0.83 -1.97 14.76
C TYR A 211 0.06 -1.67 13.56
N GLU A 212 -0.11 -0.53 12.89
CA GLU A 212 0.75 -0.19 11.75
C GLU A 212 2.06 0.45 12.22
N PRO A 213 3.19 0.28 11.50
CA PRO A 213 4.47 0.80 11.95
C PRO A 213 4.46 2.33 11.99
N LEU A 214 4.87 2.90 13.12
CA LEU A 214 4.88 4.35 13.34
C LEU A 214 5.72 5.09 12.29
N GLU A 215 6.82 4.49 11.86
CA GLU A 215 7.70 5.01 10.81
C GLU A 215 7.02 5.17 9.45
N ALA A 216 5.93 4.43 9.19
CA ALA A 216 5.13 4.59 7.98
C ALA A 216 4.03 5.66 8.10
N LEU A 217 3.82 6.22 9.29
CA LEU A 217 2.74 7.18 9.58
C LEU A 217 3.26 8.58 9.87
N ASP A 218 4.34 8.71 10.68
CA ASP A 218 4.84 9.98 11.21
C ASP A 218 5.53 10.84 10.13
N GLY A 219 4.82 11.79 9.57
CA GLY A 219 5.32 12.78 8.60
C GLY A 219 6.08 13.96 9.21
N GLY A 220 6.42 13.90 10.51
CA GLY A 220 7.08 15.00 11.22
C GLY A 220 6.09 16.01 11.80
N PRO A 221 6.58 17.19 12.19
CA PRO A 221 5.76 18.17 12.90
C PRO A 221 4.53 18.66 12.15
N ASP A 222 4.63 18.83 10.82
CA ASP A 222 3.61 19.36 9.93
C ASP A 222 3.15 18.38 8.83
N GLY A 223 3.66 17.14 8.86
CA GLY A 223 3.34 16.12 7.86
C GLY A 223 4.03 16.31 6.50
N LEU A 224 4.92 17.30 6.35
CA LEU A 224 5.58 17.64 5.09
C LEU A 224 7.09 17.36 5.10
N TYR A 225 7.61 16.76 6.15
CA TYR A 225 9.03 16.56 6.33
C TYR A 225 9.67 15.72 5.22
N PHE A 226 9.05 14.62 4.86
CA PHE A 226 9.53 13.73 3.80
C PHE A 226 9.41 14.33 2.40
N PHE A 227 8.35 15.08 2.12
CA PHE A 227 8.19 15.76 0.82
C PHE A 227 9.34 16.72 0.54
N ARG A 228 9.75 17.53 1.53
CA ARG A 228 10.87 18.46 1.40
C ARG A 228 12.19 17.71 1.19
N ALA A 229 12.44 16.66 1.97
CA ALA A 229 13.68 15.89 1.87
C ALA A 229 13.79 15.17 0.52
N ILE A 230 12.74 14.47 0.10
CA ILE A 230 12.73 13.72 -1.14
C ILE A 230 12.87 14.65 -2.34
N THR A 231 12.12 15.76 -2.38
CA THR A 231 12.24 16.74 -3.46
C THR A 231 13.62 17.36 -3.54
N SER A 232 14.26 17.64 -2.41
CA SER A 232 15.61 18.21 -2.37
C SER A 232 16.68 17.20 -2.78
N ASN A 233 16.62 15.99 -2.24
CA ASN A 233 17.75 15.05 -2.34
C ASN A 233 17.65 14.14 -3.56
N TRP A 234 16.43 13.74 -3.98
CA TRP A 234 16.22 12.64 -4.93
C TRP A 234 15.84 13.10 -6.34
N THR A 235 15.55 14.39 -6.55
CA THR A 235 15.27 14.96 -7.88
C THR A 235 16.41 14.75 -8.86
N CYS A 236 17.67 14.74 -8.40
CA CYS A 236 18.85 14.49 -9.21
C CYS A 236 18.89 13.09 -9.86
N LEU A 237 18.06 12.16 -9.43
CA LEU A 237 17.92 10.83 -10.06
C LEU A 237 16.87 10.82 -11.17
N LEU A 238 16.16 11.89 -11.44
CA LEU A 238 15.27 11.98 -12.59
C LEU A 238 16.02 12.28 -13.87
N LYS A 239 15.61 11.62 -14.95
CA LYS A 239 16.03 11.99 -16.32
C LYS A 239 15.47 13.36 -16.69
N ASP A 240 15.99 13.95 -17.76
CA ASP A 240 15.36 15.12 -18.40
C ASP A 240 13.90 14.79 -18.73
N ASN A 241 12.97 15.67 -18.35
CA ASN A 241 11.52 15.42 -18.37
C ASN A 241 11.06 14.23 -17.56
N GLY A 242 11.84 13.82 -16.55
CA GLY A 242 11.43 12.82 -15.56
C GLY A 242 10.30 13.34 -14.68
N ILE A 243 9.56 12.43 -14.08
CA ILE A 243 8.35 12.77 -13.32
C ILE A 243 8.49 12.28 -11.88
N MET A 244 8.08 13.11 -10.94
CA MET A 244 7.89 12.73 -9.55
C MET A 244 6.41 12.75 -9.19
N LEU A 245 5.92 11.71 -8.53
CA LEU A 245 4.56 11.62 -8.02
C LEU A 245 4.58 11.34 -6.53
N PHE A 246 3.77 12.09 -5.81
CA PHE A 246 3.55 11.89 -4.37
C PHE A 246 2.08 11.57 -4.08
N GLU A 247 1.82 10.58 -3.22
CA GLU A 247 0.58 10.55 -2.47
C GLU A 247 0.68 11.55 -1.32
N CYS A 248 -0.43 12.20 -0.97
CA CYS A 248 -0.49 13.15 0.14
C CYS A 248 -1.79 13.01 0.94
N GLY A 249 -1.75 13.49 2.17
CA GLY A 249 -2.90 13.55 3.04
C GLY A 249 -3.93 14.61 2.61
N ILE A 250 -5.11 14.52 3.20
CA ILE A 250 -6.20 15.48 2.95
C ILE A 250 -5.72 16.90 3.29
N GLY A 251 -5.86 17.81 2.32
CA GLY A 251 -5.51 19.23 2.49
C GLY A 251 -4.04 19.57 2.26
N GLN A 252 -3.15 18.56 2.02
CA GLN A 252 -1.72 18.80 1.83
C GLN A 252 -1.32 19.05 0.38
N ALA A 253 -2.18 18.76 -0.60
CA ALA A 253 -1.82 18.80 -2.02
C ALA A 253 -1.25 20.16 -2.48
N LYS A 254 -1.77 21.25 -1.95
CA LYS A 254 -1.26 22.59 -2.26
C LYS A 254 0.16 22.78 -1.72
N ASP A 255 0.43 22.40 -0.47
CA ASP A 255 1.75 22.55 0.14
C ASP A 255 2.79 21.66 -0.56
N VAL A 256 2.41 20.41 -0.92
CA VAL A 256 3.27 19.52 -1.71
C VAL A 256 3.56 20.12 -3.09
N LYS A 257 2.56 20.70 -3.75
CA LYS A 257 2.76 21.41 -5.01
C LYS A 257 3.75 22.56 -4.84
N ASP A 258 3.58 23.42 -3.84
CA ASP A 258 4.45 24.56 -3.58
C ASP A 258 5.91 24.09 -3.34
N ILE A 259 6.12 23.02 -2.56
CA ILE A 259 7.44 22.37 -2.35
C ILE A 259 8.04 21.89 -3.68
N MET A 260 7.25 21.29 -4.56
CA MET A 260 7.74 20.83 -5.86
C MET A 260 8.07 22.01 -6.79
N GLU A 261 7.28 23.10 -6.80
CA GLU A 261 7.56 24.31 -7.58
C GLU A 261 8.87 24.95 -7.14
N GLU A 262 9.12 25.08 -5.83
CA GLU A 262 10.37 25.59 -5.28
C GLU A 262 11.59 24.74 -5.67
N ALA A 263 11.41 23.42 -5.80
CA ALA A 263 12.45 22.50 -6.26
C ALA A 263 12.65 22.48 -7.79
N GLY A 264 11.92 23.31 -8.54
CA GLY A 264 12.09 23.49 -9.99
C GLY A 264 11.23 22.56 -10.86
N PHE A 265 10.26 21.85 -10.27
CA PHE A 265 9.28 21.10 -11.04
C PHE A 265 8.30 22.05 -11.77
N ASN A 266 7.85 21.60 -12.93
CA ASN A 266 6.85 22.30 -13.75
C ASN A 266 5.74 21.33 -14.17
N ASN A 267 4.71 21.84 -14.86
CA ASN A 267 3.55 21.04 -15.29
C ASN A 267 2.95 20.23 -14.15
N ILE A 268 2.82 20.85 -12.97
CA ILE A 268 2.33 20.16 -11.79
C ILE A 268 0.84 19.93 -11.92
N SER A 269 0.42 18.70 -11.65
CA SER A 269 -0.98 18.25 -11.68
C SER A 269 -1.37 17.64 -10.35
N ILE A 270 -2.62 17.89 -9.95
CA ILE A 270 -3.23 17.32 -8.74
C ILE A 270 -4.35 16.38 -9.18
N TYR A 271 -4.35 15.16 -8.61
CA TYR A 271 -5.36 14.14 -8.92
C TYR A 271 -6.19 13.84 -7.69
N HIS A 272 -7.46 13.57 -7.93
CA HIS A 272 -8.46 13.36 -6.89
C HIS A 272 -8.89 11.90 -6.83
N ASP A 273 -9.29 11.46 -5.63
CA ASP A 273 -9.96 10.19 -5.46
C ASP A 273 -11.42 10.21 -5.97
N ARG A 274 -12.08 9.05 -5.89
CA ARG A 274 -13.49 8.93 -6.32
C ARG A 274 -14.47 9.79 -5.53
N GLN A 275 -14.05 10.31 -4.37
CA GLN A 275 -14.84 11.20 -3.53
C GLN A 275 -14.55 12.68 -3.81
N GLY A 276 -13.62 12.99 -4.74
CA GLY A 276 -13.19 14.33 -5.08
C GLY A 276 -12.16 14.91 -4.13
N ILE A 277 -11.50 14.07 -3.31
CA ILE A 277 -10.44 14.48 -2.38
C ILE A 277 -9.10 14.43 -3.12
N GLU A 278 -8.30 15.48 -3.02
CA GLU A 278 -6.95 15.56 -3.57
C GLU A 278 -6.04 14.53 -2.88
N ARG A 279 -5.41 13.66 -3.67
CA ARG A 279 -4.59 12.54 -3.16
C ARG A 279 -3.21 12.44 -3.77
N VAL A 280 -3.02 12.90 -4.99
CA VAL A 280 -1.76 12.75 -5.69
C VAL A 280 -1.33 14.05 -6.32
N VAL A 281 -0.06 14.39 -6.16
CA VAL A 281 0.60 15.52 -6.83
C VAL A 281 1.70 14.98 -7.72
N SER A 282 1.71 15.37 -9.00
CA SER A 282 2.79 15.03 -9.93
C SER A 282 3.41 16.29 -10.53
N GLY A 283 4.71 16.22 -10.83
CA GLY A 283 5.42 17.29 -11.51
C GLY A 283 6.54 16.76 -12.38
N HIS A 284 6.91 17.52 -13.42
CA HIS A 284 8.01 17.21 -14.32
C HIS A 284 9.24 18.04 -13.96
N ILE A 285 10.42 17.43 -13.95
CA ILE A 285 11.68 18.18 -13.89
C ILE A 285 12.08 18.60 -15.31
N LYS A 286 12.80 19.74 -15.43
CA LYS A 286 13.27 20.22 -16.74
C LYS A 286 14.40 19.36 -17.27
#